data_943eaf129cd79fd403776c6d278bd4b6
#
_entry.id   943eaf129cd79fd403776c6d278bd4b6
#
_cell.length_a   1.000
_cell.length_b   1.000
_cell.length_c   1.000
_cell.angle_alpha   90.00
_cell.angle_beta   90.00
_cell.angle_gamma   90.00
#
_symmetry.space_group_name_H-M   'P 1'
#
loop_
_entity.id
_entity.type
_entity.pdbx_description
1 polymer ?
#
loop_
_entity_poly.entity_id
_entity_poly.type
_entity_poly.pdbx_seq_one_letter_code
_entity_poly.pdbx_strand_id
1 'polypeptide(L)'
;MKNTTRRDFLKKSLLASVSALAIPALFESCKDTTASQKNKINGRNLVAGKPSTLIVPKKNGLPITGTFLDEISHDIPHQNWGEAEWDLDFQYMKSMGIDTVILIRSGYRKFVTYPSKYLLKKGCYMPSVDLVDMYLRLAEKYGMKFYFGLYDSGRYWDTGDLSWEIEDNKYVIDEAWEMYGEKYKSFGGWYISGEISRQTKGAIDAFHTMGKQCKDVSNGLPTFISPWIDGKKAVMGTGKLTREESISVQEHERDWNEIFDGIHDVVDACAFQDGHIDYDELDAFFSAEFNLQMQQNSD
;
A
#
# COMPACT_ATOMS: atom_id res chain seq x y z
N MET A 1 4.20 10.75 24.67
CA MET A 1 3.90 10.69 23.23
C MET A 1 4.73 11.77 22.57
N LYS A 2 5.54 11.43 21.57
CA LYS A 2 6.24 12.45 20.75
C LYS A 2 5.21 12.96 19.75
N ASN A 3 4.88 14.26 19.81
CA ASN A 3 4.04 14.87 18.78
C ASN A 3 4.74 14.73 17.43
N THR A 4 4.17 13.96 16.55
CA THR A 4 4.62 13.90 15.16
C THR A 4 4.26 15.24 14.52
N THR A 5 5.27 15.95 14.00
CA THR A 5 5.02 17.21 13.33
C THR A 5 4.69 16.96 11.85
N ARG A 6 3.97 17.90 11.21
CA ARG A 6 3.73 17.87 9.76
C ARG A 6 5.04 17.67 8.97
N ARG A 7 6.13 18.24 9.46
CA ARG A 7 7.48 18.08 8.88
C ARG A 7 7.96 16.63 8.86
N ASP A 8 7.74 15.90 9.97
CA ASP A 8 8.15 14.49 10.07
C ASP A 8 7.30 13.60 9.18
N PHE A 9 6.01 13.92 9.03
CA PHE A 9 5.11 13.27 8.11
C PHE A 9 5.58 13.43 6.66
N LEU A 10 5.80 14.67 6.20
CA LEU A 10 6.21 14.96 4.83
C LEU A 10 7.59 14.38 4.47
N LYS A 11 8.54 14.34 5.43
CA LYS A 11 9.83 13.67 5.20
C LYS A 11 9.70 12.18 4.95
N LYS A 12 8.80 11.51 5.68
CA LYS A 12 8.53 10.08 5.49
C LYS A 12 7.82 9.84 4.15
N SER A 13 6.89 10.71 3.78
CA SER A 13 6.18 10.65 2.50
C SER A 13 7.13 10.76 1.30
N LEU A 14 8.11 11.68 1.33
CA LEU A 14 9.09 11.81 0.25
C LEU A 14 9.94 10.55 0.06
N LEU A 15 10.36 9.93 1.16
CA LEU A 15 11.16 8.69 1.10
C LEU A 15 10.36 7.54 0.47
N ALA A 16 9.05 7.51 0.62
CA ALA A 16 8.17 6.52 -0.01
C ALA A 16 7.95 6.80 -1.51
N SER A 17 7.80 8.06 -1.91
CA SER A 17 7.50 8.46 -3.30
C SER A 17 8.65 8.19 -4.28
N VAL A 18 9.91 8.32 -3.84
CA VAL A 18 11.08 8.11 -4.70
C VAL A 18 11.33 6.63 -5.03
N SER A 19 10.68 5.70 -4.33
CA SER A 19 10.88 4.26 -4.54
C SER A 19 10.20 3.70 -5.80
N ALA A 20 9.28 4.42 -6.42
CA ALA A 20 8.51 3.96 -7.59
C ALA A 20 9.22 4.13 -8.95
N LEU A 21 10.39 4.78 -9.01
CA LEU A 21 11.02 5.22 -10.26
C LEU A 21 11.99 4.21 -10.91
N ALA A 22 12.06 2.95 -10.49
CA ALA A 22 13.14 2.05 -10.92
C ALA A 22 12.73 0.79 -11.69
N ILE A 23 11.65 0.78 -12.45
CA ILE A 23 11.33 -0.41 -13.27
C ILE A 23 10.99 -0.02 -14.71
N PRO A 24 11.93 -0.05 -15.67
CA PRO A 24 11.71 -0.83 -16.88
C PRO A 24 12.99 -1.43 -17.53
N ALA A 25 13.87 -2.10 -16.83
CA ALA A 25 15.08 -2.61 -17.51
C ALA A 25 15.50 -4.05 -17.14
N LEU A 26 14.66 -4.88 -16.55
CA LEU A 26 15.07 -6.19 -16.07
C LEU A 26 14.41 -7.41 -16.73
N PHE A 27 13.70 -7.25 -17.86
CA PHE A 27 13.05 -8.38 -18.52
C PHE A 27 13.83 -9.03 -19.69
N GLU A 28 15.05 -8.67 -19.95
CA GLU A 28 15.80 -9.21 -21.11
C GLU A 28 17.05 -10.03 -20.79
N SER A 29 17.15 -10.69 -19.65
CA SER A 29 18.30 -11.58 -19.44
C SER A 29 17.99 -12.78 -18.56
N CYS A 30 17.19 -13.70 -19.07
CA CYS A 30 17.13 -15.08 -18.57
C CYS A 30 17.19 -16.07 -19.72
N LYS A 31 18.34 -16.22 -20.32
CA LYS A 31 18.73 -17.45 -21.04
C LYS A 31 20.08 -17.84 -20.48
N ASP A 32 20.08 -18.85 -19.61
CA ASP A 32 21.01 -19.96 -19.64
C ASP A 32 20.84 -20.90 -18.44
N THR A 33 20.35 -22.03 -18.79
CA THR A 33 20.54 -23.42 -18.38
C THR A 33 21.43 -23.73 -17.17
N THR A 34 20.82 -24.40 -16.15
CA THR A 34 21.39 -25.62 -15.57
C THR A 34 20.32 -26.45 -14.84
N ALA A 35 20.51 -27.73 -14.82
CA ALA A 35 19.57 -28.81 -14.50
C ALA A 35 18.75 -28.61 -13.21
N SER A 36 17.45 -28.64 -13.38
CA SER A 36 16.42 -28.45 -12.39
C SER A 36 15.97 -29.80 -11.81
N GLN A 37 15.93 -29.90 -10.49
CA GLN A 37 15.08 -30.91 -9.83
C GLN A 37 13.64 -30.39 -9.84
N LYS A 38 12.76 -31.13 -10.53
CA LYS A 38 11.32 -30.83 -10.62
C LYS A 38 10.60 -31.37 -9.40
N ASN A 39 10.16 -30.52 -8.52
CA ASN A 39 9.16 -30.87 -7.52
C ASN A 39 7.76 -30.53 -8.07
N LYS A 40 6.90 -31.54 -8.11
CA LYS A 40 5.49 -31.35 -8.49
C LYS A 40 4.67 -31.02 -7.25
N ILE A 41 4.11 -29.84 -7.20
CA ILE A 41 3.06 -29.47 -6.25
C ILE A 41 1.84 -29.06 -7.09
N ASN A 42 0.69 -29.68 -6.83
CA ASN A 42 -0.60 -29.38 -7.46
C ASN A 42 -0.61 -29.27 -9.00
N GLY A 43 0.12 -30.17 -9.68
CA GLY A 43 0.09 -30.24 -11.14
C GLY A 43 0.85 -29.12 -11.89
N ARG A 44 1.47 -28.18 -11.19
CA ARG A 44 2.36 -27.17 -11.77
C ARG A 44 3.81 -27.53 -11.53
N ASN A 45 4.66 -27.36 -12.55
CA ASN A 45 6.10 -27.56 -12.42
C ASN A 45 6.72 -26.25 -11.89
N LEU A 46 6.95 -26.16 -10.58
CA LEU A 46 7.74 -25.10 -10.00
C LEU A 46 9.23 -25.44 -10.17
N VAL A 47 9.98 -24.55 -10.77
CA VAL A 47 11.42 -24.66 -10.91
C VAL A 47 12.05 -23.97 -9.71
N ALA A 48 12.41 -24.74 -8.67
CA ALA A 48 13.20 -24.22 -7.57
C ALA A 48 14.66 -24.05 -8.01
N GLY A 49 15.02 -22.89 -8.52
CA GLY A 49 16.40 -22.45 -8.64
C GLY A 49 16.90 -21.93 -7.30
N LYS A 50 18.16 -22.22 -6.93
CA LYS A 50 18.81 -21.47 -5.85
C LYS A 50 18.72 -19.98 -6.21
N PRO A 51 18.34 -19.08 -5.28
CA PRO A 51 18.39 -17.65 -5.56
C PRO A 51 19.81 -17.31 -6.01
N SER A 52 19.93 -16.86 -7.27
CA SER A 52 21.19 -16.28 -7.72
C SER A 52 21.41 -15.05 -6.85
N THR A 53 22.62 -14.87 -6.37
CA THR A 53 23.02 -13.61 -5.74
C THR A 53 22.86 -12.52 -6.78
N LEU A 54 21.73 -11.83 -6.75
CA LEU A 54 21.49 -10.66 -7.58
C LEU A 54 22.53 -9.61 -7.22
N ILE A 55 23.50 -9.42 -8.11
CA ILE A 55 24.41 -8.28 -8.01
C ILE A 55 23.56 -7.05 -8.38
N VAL A 56 23.00 -6.40 -7.38
CA VAL A 56 22.33 -5.11 -7.57
C VAL A 56 23.40 -4.11 -7.98
N PRO A 57 23.34 -3.52 -9.18
CA PRO A 57 24.30 -2.50 -9.57
C PRO A 57 24.19 -1.33 -8.58
N LYS A 58 25.31 -0.92 -7.99
CA LYS A 58 25.40 0.33 -7.23
C LYS A 58 25.19 1.51 -8.18
N LYS A 59 23.94 1.81 -8.53
CA LYS A 59 23.54 3.12 -9.06
C LYS A 59 22.95 3.93 -7.92
N ASN A 60 23.12 5.22 -7.96
CA ASN A 60 22.72 6.23 -6.95
C ASN A 60 21.18 6.34 -6.75
N GLY A 61 20.46 5.25 -6.78
CA GLY A 61 19.02 5.16 -6.51
C GLY A 61 18.75 4.64 -5.10
N LEU A 62 17.68 5.12 -4.50
CA LEU A 62 17.17 4.57 -3.26
C LEU A 62 16.66 3.12 -3.52
N PRO A 63 16.97 2.16 -2.65
CA PRO A 63 16.47 0.80 -2.80
C PRO A 63 14.95 0.78 -2.58
N ILE A 64 14.26 -0.07 -3.33
CA ILE A 64 12.87 -0.41 -3.05
C ILE A 64 12.87 -1.36 -1.85
N THR A 65 12.21 -0.96 -0.76
CA THR A 65 12.19 -1.73 0.49
C THR A 65 10.79 -2.19 0.89
N GLY A 66 9.74 -1.74 0.18
CA GLY A 66 8.36 -2.10 0.44
C GLY A 66 7.62 -2.53 -0.82
N THR A 67 6.62 -3.40 -0.66
CA THR A 67 5.74 -3.83 -1.74
C THR A 67 4.32 -4.06 -1.24
N PHE A 68 3.35 -3.93 -2.14
CA PHE A 68 1.96 -4.27 -1.87
C PHE A 68 1.68 -5.74 -2.18
N LEU A 69 0.80 -6.34 -1.39
CA LEU A 69 0.22 -7.67 -1.61
C LEU A 69 -1.28 -7.50 -1.88
N ASP A 70 -1.77 -8.15 -2.92
CA ASP A 70 -3.20 -8.24 -3.19
C ASP A 70 -3.54 -9.67 -3.69
N GLU A 71 -4.43 -10.35 -2.99
CA GLU A 71 -4.87 -11.71 -3.33
C GLU A 71 -6.32 -11.75 -3.78
N ILE A 72 -7.09 -10.68 -3.55
CA ILE A 72 -8.54 -10.70 -3.72
C ILE A 72 -9.06 -9.83 -4.87
N SER A 73 -8.25 -8.96 -5.44
CA SER A 73 -8.63 -8.21 -6.64
C SER A 73 -8.57 -9.10 -7.88
N HIS A 74 -9.58 -8.99 -8.73
CA HIS A 74 -9.81 -9.87 -9.87
C HIS A 74 -8.77 -9.80 -10.99
N ASP A 75 -7.95 -8.77 -10.98
CA ASP A 75 -6.87 -8.51 -11.96
C ASP A 75 -5.51 -9.05 -11.52
N ILE A 76 -5.44 -9.73 -10.37
CA ILE A 76 -4.21 -10.29 -9.85
C ILE A 76 -3.96 -11.70 -10.40
N PRO A 77 -2.77 -11.99 -10.97
CA PRO A 77 -2.51 -13.27 -11.62
C PRO A 77 -2.26 -14.45 -10.67
N HIS A 78 -2.01 -14.20 -9.39
CA HIS A 78 -1.65 -15.22 -8.39
C HIS A 78 -2.76 -15.52 -7.38
N GLN A 79 -3.99 -15.14 -7.65
CA GLN A 79 -5.14 -15.53 -6.83
C GLN A 79 -5.19 -17.04 -6.60
N ASN A 80 -5.52 -17.43 -5.37
CA ASN A 80 -5.56 -18.81 -4.90
C ASN A 80 -4.19 -19.48 -4.72
N TRP A 81 -3.13 -18.72 -4.51
CA TRP A 81 -1.88 -19.28 -4.03
C TRP A 81 -2.06 -19.88 -2.63
N GLY A 82 -1.39 -21.01 -2.41
CA GLY A 82 -1.29 -21.60 -1.07
C GLY A 82 -0.06 -21.07 -0.32
N GLU A 83 0.12 -21.57 0.92
CA GLU A 83 1.23 -21.14 1.78
C GLU A 83 2.60 -21.43 1.15
N ALA A 84 2.74 -22.47 0.36
CA ALA A 84 4.02 -22.81 -0.27
C ALA A 84 4.44 -21.78 -1.33
N GLU A 85 3.50 -21.31 -2.14
CA GLU A 85 3.74 -20.28 -3.14
C GLU A 85 4.04 -18.93 -2.47
N TRP A 86 3.28 -18.55 -1.47
CA TRP A 86 3.50 -17.32 -0.70
C TRP A 86 4.83 -17.36 0.08
N ASP A 87 5.18 -18.49 0.68
CA ASP A 87 6.48 -18.65 1.37
C ASP A 87 7.65 -18.41 0.41
N LEU A 88 7.55 -18.92 -0.80
CA LEU A 88 8.56 -18.70 -1.84
C LEU A 88 8.61 -17.24 -2.27
N ASP A 89 7.46 -16.59 -2.41
CA ASP A 89 7.39 -15.17 -2.80
C ASP A 89 8.00 -14.26 -1.72
N PHE A 90 7.67 -14.50 -0.44
CA PHE A 90 8.30 -13.79 0.68
C PHE A 90 9.82 -13.98 0.72
N GLN A 91 10.30 -15.20 0.41
CA GLN A 91 11.73 -15.46 0.30
C GLN A 91 12.38 -14.62 -0.82
N TYR A 92 11.74 -14.53 -1.99
CA TYR A 92 12.23 -13.71 -3.09
C TYR A 92 12.19 -12.22 -2.75
N MET A 93 11.08 -11.71 -2.22
CA MET A 93 10.98 -10.33 -1.75
C MET A 93 12.13 -9.98 -0.80
N LYS A 94 12.38 -10.83 0.20
CA LYS A 94 13.49 -10.63 1.15
C LYS A 94 14.85 -10.64 0.47
N SER A 95 15.06 -11.52 -0.50
CA SER A 95 16.33 -11.61 -1.24
C SER A 95 16.62 -10.37 -2.09
N MET A 96 15.58 -9.67 -2.52
CA MET A 96 15.66 -8.40 -3.26
C MET A 96 15.84 -7.16 -2.37
N GLY A 97 15.77 -7.33 -1.04
CA GLY A 97 15.90 -6.23 -0.10
C GLY A 97 14.57 -5.65 0.38
N ILE A 98 13.44 -6.26 0.05
CA ILE A 98 12.14 -5.89 0.59
C ILE A 98 12.10 -6.28 2.08
N ASP A 99 11.77 -5.35 2.94
CA ASP A 99 11.63 -5.56 4.38
C ASP A 99 10.23 -5.20 4.90
N THR A 100 9.39 -4.66 4.03
CA THR A 100 8.03 -4.23 4.36
C THR A 100 7.05 -4.73 3.31
N VAL A 101 6.00 -5.42 3.76
CA VAL A 101 4.89 -5.86 2.94
C VAL A 101 3.60 -5.19 3.39
N ILE A 102 2.80 -4.73 2.46
CA ILE A 102 1.59 -3.96 2.72
C ILE A 102 0.42 -4.71 2.09
N LEU A 103 -0.49 -5.23 2.88
CA LEU A 103 -1.74 -5.77 2.36
C LEU A 103 -2.57 -4.59 1.85
N ILE A 104 -2.88 -4.58 0.54
CA ILE A 104 -3.57 -3.44 -0.06
C ILE A 104 -4.97 -3.26 0.53
N ARG A 105 -5.64 -4.37 0.87
CA ARG A 105 -6.95 -4.37 1.53
C ARG A 105 -7.22 -5.71 2.21
N SER A 106 -7.76 -5.67 3.42
CA SER A 106 -8.18 -6.87 4.15
C SER A 106 -9.50 -7.46 3.64
N GLY A 107 -10.20 -6.72 2.81
CA GLY A 107 -11.40 -7.14 2.13
C GLY A 107 -11.78 -6.17 1.03
N TYR A 108 -12.42 -6.68 -0.02
CA TYR A 108 -12.97 -5.91 -1.12
C TYR A 108 -14.39 -6.34 -1.43
N ARG A 109 -15.34 -5.42 -1.26
CA ARG A 109 -16.77 -5.71 -1.44
C ARG A 109 -17.20 -6.89 -0.56
N LYS A 110 -17.42 -8.08 -1.14
CA LYS A 110 -17.83 -9.28 -0.42
C LYS A 110 -16.71 -10.27 -0.10
N PHE A 111 -15.52 -10.05 -0.65
CA PHE A 111 -14.38 -10.90 -0.36
C PHE A 111 -13.58 -10.35 0.81
N VAL A 112 -13.17 -11.20 1.74
CA VAL A 112 -12.31 -10.83 2.86
C VAL A 112 -11.17 -11.83 3.00
N THR A 113 -10.04 -11.37 3.52
CA THR A 113 -8.80 -12.17 3.61
C THR A 113 -8.62 -12.86 4.96
N TYR A 114 -9.50 -12.60 5.91
CA TYR A 114 -9.41 -13.10 7.28
C TYR A 114 -10.84 -13.34 7.86
N PRO A 115 -10.98 -14.12 8.96
CA PRO A 115 -12.28 -14.50 9.52
C PRO A 115 -12.92 -13.37 10.36
N SER A 116 -13.13 -12.18 9.78
CA SER A 116 -13.84 -11.09 10.41
C SER A 116 -15.26 -11.51 10.77
N LYS A 117 -15.58 -11.53 12.06
CA LYS A 117 -16.94 -11.83 12.54
C LYS A 117 -17.95 -10.81 12.04
N TYR A 118 -17.54 -9.54 12.00
CA TYR A 118 -18.39 -8.44 11.56
C TYR A 118 -18.72 -8.56 10.06
N LEU A 119 -17.71 -8.67 9.21
CA LEU A 119 -17.90 -8.73 7.75
C LEU A 119 -18.58 -10.03 7.29
N LEU A 120 -18.26 -11.17 7.91
CA LEU A 120 -18.94 -12.44 7.63
C LEU A 120 -20.42 -12.37 7.99
N LYS A 121 -20.79 -11.73 9.11
CA LYS A 121 -22.19 -11.47 9.47
C LYS A 121 -22.91 -10.57 8.48
N LYS A 122 -22.18 -9.66 7.79
CA LYS A 122 -22.73 -8.83 6.69
C LYS A 122 -22.86 -9.60 5.37
N GLY A 123 -22.48 -10.88 5.31
CA GLY A 123 -22.59 -11.72 4.13
C GLY A 123 -21.37 -11.67 3.23
N CYS A 124 -20.23 -11.24 3.76
CA CYS A 124 -18.94 -11.42 3.11
C CYS A 124 -18.49 -12.89 3.24
N TYR A 125 -17.55 -13.30 2.41
CA TYR A 125 -16.95 -14.64 2.42
C TYR A 125 -15.45 -14.55 2.25
N MET A 126 -14.74 -15.50 2.87
CA MET A 126 -13.29 -15.62 2.85
C MET A 126 -12.85 -16.91 2.15
N PRO A 127 -11.60 -17.00 1.68
CA PRO A 127 -11.02 -18.28 1.27
C PRO A 127 -10.93 -19.24 2.46
N SER A 128 -10.58 -20.50 2.18
CA SER A 128 -10.43 -21.53 3.21
C SER A 128 -9.27 -21.32 4.18
N VAL A 129 -8.42 -20.33 3.92
CA VAL A 129 -7.22 -19.99 4.68
C VAL A 129 -7.35 -18.57 5.19
N ASP A 130 -6.95 -18.32 6.44
CA ASP A 130 -6.72 -16.98 6.97
C ASP A 130 -5.43 -16.44 6.37
N LEU A 131 -5.58 -15.60 5.32
CA LEU A 131 -4.44 -15.04 4.59
C LEU A 131 -3.66 -14.03 5.44
N VAL A 132 -4.35 -13.28 6.32
CA VAL A 132 -3.69 -12.31 7.20
C VAL A 132 -2.78 -13.03 8.21
N ASP A 133 -3.28 -14.10 8.85
CA ASP A 133 -2.46 -14.94 9.74
C ASP A 133 -1.24 -15.49 9.00
N MET A 134 -1.44 -16.00 7.80
CA MET A 134 -0.37 -16.55 6.97
C MET A 134 0.68 -15.49 6.61
N TYR A 135 0.27 -14.32 6.15
CA TYR A 135 1.20 -13.24 5.79
C TYR A 135 1.98 -12.73 6.99
N LEU A 136 1.34 -12.60 8.16
CA LEU A 136 2.01 -12.19 9.40
C LEU A 136 3.06 -13.21 9.85
N ARG A 137 2.76 -14.52 9.77
CA ARG A 137 3.72 -15.60 10.07
C ARG A 137 4.89 -15.60 9.10
N LEU A 138 4.63 -15.39 7.80
CA LEU A 138 5.68 -15.32 6.79
C LEU A 138 6.54 -14.06 6.96
N ALA A 139 5.93 -12.92 7.26
CA ALA A 139 6.66 -11.70 7.58
C ALA A 139 7.57 -11.89 8.80
N GLU A 140 7.11 -12.53 9.87
CA GLU A 140 7.98 -12.87 11.02
C GLU A 140 9.13 -13.81 10.62
N LYS A 141 8.82 -14.85 9.86
CA LYS A 141 9.81 -15.85 9.40
C LYS A 141 10.97 -15.20 8.65
N TYR A 142 10.68 -14.19 7.83
CA TYR A 142 11.69 -13.49 7.02
C TYR A 142 12.18 -12.16 7.62
N GLY A 143 11.73 -11.81 8.83
CA GLY A 143 12.11 -10.57 9.50
C GLY A 143 11.67 -9.33 8.71
N MET A 144 10.43 -9.36 8.22
CA MET A 144 9.77 -8.27 7.51
C MET A 144 8.69 -7.63 8.38
N LYS A 145 8.30 -6.41 8.06
CA LYS A 145 7.12 -5.75 8.64
C LYS A 145 5.91 -5.95 7.75
N PHE A 146 4.76 -6.12 8.37
CA PHE A 146 3.48 -6.23 7.68
C PHE A 146 2.60 -5.04 8.07
N TYR A 147 2.04 -4.37 7.07
CA TYR A 147 1.02 -3.33 7.25
C TYR A 147 -0.34 -3.89 6.87
N PHE A 148 -1.27 -3.83 7.81
CA PHE A 148 -2.63 -4.30 7.61
C PHE A 148 -3.43 -3.27 6.82
N GLY A 149 -3.88 -3.62 5.61
CA GLY A 149 -4.77 -2.80 4.80
C GLY A 149 -6.21 -2.91 5.26
N LEU A 150 -6.88 -1.77 5.41
CA LEU A 150 -8.26 -1.72 5.86
C LEU A 150 -9.23 -2.32 4.81
N TYR A 151 -10.48 -2.47 5.18
CA TYR A 151 -11.52 -2.98 4.31
C TYR A 151 -11.96 -1.91 3.30
N ASP A 152 -12.12 -2.31 2.05
CA ASP A 152 -12.67 -1.51 0.96
C ASP A 152 -14.07 -2.03 0.61
N SER A 153 -15.11 -1.31 1.01
CA SER A 153 -16.49 -1.69 0.72
C SER A 153 -16.85 -1.55 -0.77
N GLY A 154 -16.07 -0.83 -1.53
CA GLY A 154 -16.33 -0.45 -2.91
C GLY A 154 -17.28 0.73 -3.08
N ARG A 155 -17.88 1.26 -1.99
CA ARG A 155 -18.88 2.34 -2.08
C ARG A 155 -18.27 3.65 -2.56
N TYR A 156 -17.03 3.96 -2.14
CA TYR A 156 -16.38 5.19 -2.58
C TYR A 156 -16.07 5.19 -4.09
N TRP A 157 -15.81 4.02 -4.67
CA TRP A 157 -15.67 3.89 -6.12
C TRP A 157 -16.95 4.26 -6.87
N ASP A 158 -18.11 3.87 -6.30
CA ASP A 158 -19.41 4.12 -6.90
C ASP A 158 -19.89 5.56 -6.65
N THR A 159 -19.52 6.16 -5.51
CA THR A 159 -20.04 7.46 -5.04
C THR A 159 -19.07 8.63 -5.16
N GLY A 160 -17.75 8.36 -5.24
CA GLY A 160 -16.70 9.35 -5.16
C GLY A 160 -16.53 9.95 -3.74
N ASP A 161 -17.03 9.28 -2.70
CA ASP A 161 -17.02 9.74 -1.31
C ASP A 161 -16.40 8.68 -0.39
N LEU A 162 -15.21 8.96 0.15
CA LEU A 162 -14.47 8.03 0.99
C LEU A 162 -15.08 7.90 2.39
N SER A 163 -15.91 8.82 2.83
CA SER A 163 -16.53 8.77 4.17
C SER A 163 -17.38 7.51 4.41
N TRP A 164 -17.84 6.86 3.33
CA TRP A 164 -18.56 5.59 3.43
C TRP A 164 -17.71 4.45 4.03
N GLU A 165 -16.39 4.53 3.92
CA GLU A 165 -15.49 3.47 4.43
C GLU A 165 -15.35 3.51 5.96
N ILE A 166 -15.69 4.62 6.62
CA ILE A 166 -15.64 4.77 8.08
C ILE A 166 -16.56 3.77 8.78
N GLU A 167 -17.77 3.57 8.24
CA GLU A 167 -18.82 2.78 8.89
C GLU A 167 -18.37 1.34 9.22
N ASP A 168 -17.74 0.68 8.27
CA ASP A 168 -17.33 -0.70 8.40
C ASP A 168 -15.96 -0.81 9.07
N ASN A 169 -15.05 0.09 8.74
CA ASN A 169 -13.66 0.02 9.22
C ASN A 169 -13.52 0.23 10.72
N LYS A 170 -14.43 0.93 11.38
CA LYS A 170 -14.41 1.02 12.85
C LYS A 170 -14.48 -0.35 13.53
N TYR A 171 -15.16 -1.33 12.93
CA TYR A 171 -15.22 -2.70 13.46
C TYR A 171 -14.04 -3.54 12.99
N VAL A 172 -13.61 -3.33 11.73
CA VAL A 172 -12.47 -4.03 11.15
C VAL A 172 -11.17 -3.73 11.89
N ILE A 173 -10.95 -2.47 12.25
CA ILE A 173 -9.74 -2.03 12.98
C ILE A 173 -9.67 -2.71 14.35
N ASP A 174 -10.76 -2.68 15.12
CA ASP A 174 -10.83 -3.29 16.44
C ASP A 174 -10.63 -4.82 16.36
N GLU A 175 -11.34 -5.51 15.44
CA GLU A 175 -11.19 -6.96 15.24
C GLU A 175 -9.77 -7.35 14.81
N ALA A 176 -9.19 -6.62 13.86
CA ALA A 176 -7.86 -6.95 13.36
C ALA A 176 -6.80 -6.79 14.46
N TRP A 177 -6.92 -5.75 15.28
CA TRP A 177 -6.01 -5.57 16.41
C TRP A 177 -6.18 -6.67 17.47
N GLU A 178 -7.42 -7.01 17.85
CA GLU A 178 -7.72 -8.09 18.79
C GLU A 178 -7.16 -9.44 18.30
N MET A 179 -7.27 -9.72 17.01
CA MET A 179 -6.85 -11.01 16.45
C MET A 179 -5.34 -11.13 16.22
N TYR A 180 -4.69 -10.05 15.81
CA TYR A 180 -3.33 -10.13 15.27
C TYR A 180 -2.33 -9.17 15.93
N GLY A 181 -2.79 -8.04 16.48
CA GLY A 181 -1.93 -6.92 16.87
C GLY A 181 -0.83 -7.28 17.85
N GLU A 182 -1.20 -7.87 19.00
CA GLU A 182 -0.23 -8.29 20.01
C GLU A 182 0.35 -9.69 19.74
N LYS A 183 -0.30 -10.47 18.90
CA LYS A 183 0.10 -11.84 18.57
C LYS A 183 1.36 -11.88 17.71
N TYR A 184 1.50 -10.95 16.77
CA TYR A 184 2.57 -10.94 15.78
C TYR A 184 3.45 -9.70 15.87
N LYS A 185 4.75 -9.90 16.11
CA LYS A 185 5.75 -8.81 16.10
C LYS A 185 5.96 -8.21 14.70
N SER A 186 5.57 -8.94 13.66
CA SER A 186 5.57 -8.47 12.27
C SER A 186 4.45 -7.48 11.97
N PHE A 187 3.40 -7.36 12.81
CA PHE A 187 2.39 -6.34 12.66
C PHE A 187 3.03 -4.95 12.87
N GLY A 188 3.42 -4.32 11.77
CA GLY A 188 4.24 -3.12 11.76
C GLY A 188 3.47 -1.82 11.66
N GLY A 189 2.20 -1.87 11.28
CA GLY A 189 1.37 -0.69 11.09
C GLY A 189 0.12 -0.94 10.27
N TRP A 190 -0.52 0.16 9.86
CA TRP A 190 -1.80 0.16 9.18
C TRP A 190 -1.68 0.83 7.80
N TYR A 191 -2.32 0.26 6.81
CA TYR A 191 -2.56 0.89 5.53
C TYR A 191 -4.03 1.26 5.42
N ILE A 192 -4.33 2.55 5.33
CA ILE A 192 -5.71 3.02 5.16
C ILE A 192 -6.05 2.88 3.67
N SER A 193 -6.75 1.81 3.35
CA SER A 193 -7.06 1.38 1.98
C SER A 193 -8.05 2.35 1.33
N GLY A 194 -7.53 3.34 0.65
CA GLY A 194 -8.31 4.30 -0.10
C GLY A 194 -7.45 4.82 -1.23
N GLU A 195 -7.58 4.24 -2.41
CA GLU A 195 -6.92 4.74 -3.61
C GLU A 195 -7.69 5.97 -4.11
N ILE A 196 -7.36 7.12 -3.55
CA ILE A 196 -8.06 8.39 -3.80
C ILE A 196 -7.25 9.31 -4.68
N SER A 197 -7.94 10.26 -5.29
CA SER A 197 -7.35 11.47 -5.82
C SER A 197 -7.54 12.65 -4.87
N ARG A 198 -6.87 13.75 -5.14
CA ARG A 198 -7.02 15.01 -4.38
C ARG A 198 -8.44 15.59 -4.40
N GLN A 199 -9.31 15.12 -5.31
CA GLN A 199 -10.70 15.55 -5.43
C GLN A 199 -11.70 14.56 -4.83
N THR A 200 -11.24 13.50 -4.19
CA THR A 200 -12.12 12.53 -3.55
C THR A 200 -12.81 13.15 -2.33
N LYS A 201 -14.14 13.17 -2.36
CA LYS A 201 -14.95 13.72 -1.29
C LYS A 201 -14.76 12.93 0.01
N GLY A 202 -14.77 13.63 1.15
CA GLY A 202 -14.69 13.03 2.47
C GLY A 202 -13.32 12.43 2.82
N ALA A 203 -12.26 12.68 2.02
CA ALA A 203 -10.95 12.08 2.22
C ALA A 203 -10.31 12.47 3.56
N ILE A 204 -10.35 13.75 3.92
CA ILE A 204 -9.76 14.24 5.18
C ILE A 204 -10.46 13.60 6.39
N ASP A 205 -11.80 13.65 6.42
CA ASP A 205 -12.59 13.07 7.51
C ASP A 205 -12.36 11.57 7.64
N ALA A 206 -12.37 10.84 6.51
CA ALA A 206 -12.15 9.40 6.50
C ALA A 206 -10.74 9.02 6.97
N PHE A 207 -9.70 9.64 6.44
CA PHE A 207 -8.34 9.36 6.84
C PHE A 207 -8.07 9.74 8.29
N HIS A 208 -8.56 10.90 8.72
CA HIS A 208 -8.41 11.33 10.11
C HIS A 208 -9.12 10.38 11.08
N THR A 209 -10.37 10.03 10.80
CA THR A 209 -11.17 9.16 11.67
C THR A 209 -10.58 7.76 11.77
N MET A 210 -10.29 7.12 10.63
CA MET A 210 -9.72 5.77 10.59
C MET A 210 -8.28 5.74 11.11
N GLY A 211 -7.46 6.72 10.72
CA GLY A 211 -6.07 6.83 11.18
C GLY A 211 -5.96 7.03 12.69
N LYS A 212 -6.84 7.87 13.24
CA LYS A 212 -6.91 8.06 14.69
C LYS A 212 -7.26 6.75 15.41
N GLN A 213 -8.29 6.02 14.95
CA GLN A 213 -8.66 4.75 15.56
C GLN A 213 -7.52 3.72 15.45
N CYS A 214 -6.88 3.60 14.28
CA CYS A 214 -5.72 2.72 14.10
C CYS A 214 -4.63 3.01 15.15
N LYS A 215 -4.30 4.28 15.36
CA LYS A 215 -3.30 4.68 16.37
C LYS A 215 -3.77 4.41 17.80
N ASP A 216 -5.03 4.70 18.10
CA ASP A 216 -5.59 4.53 19.44
C ASP A 216 -5.56 3.05 19.88
N VAL A 217 -5.99 2.11 19.03
CA VAL A 217 -6.00 0.68 19.37
C VAL A 217 -4.61 0.07 19.44
N SER A 218 -3.67 0.57 18.65
CA SER A 218 -2.32 -0.02 18.51
C SER A 218 -1.22 0.73 19.25
N ASN A 219 -1.57 1.62 20.17
CA ASN A 219 -0.62 2.44 20.92
C ASN A 219 0.34 3.23 19.99
N GLY A 220 -0.19 3.76 18.89
CA GLY A 220 0.52 4.66 17.99
C GLY A 220 1.36 3.99 16.91
N LEU A 221 1.03 2.76 16.50
CA LEU A 221 1.67 2.18 15.32
C LEU A 221 1.48 3.07 14.09
N PRO A 222 2.46 3.09 13.17
CA PRO A 222 2.40 3.96 12.02
C PRO A 222 1.25 3.62 11.08
N THR A 223 0.71 4.67 10.48
CA THR A 223 -0.34 4.62 9.46
C THR A 223 0.19 5.14 8.12
N PHE A 224 -0.33 4.60 7.05
CA PHE A 224 0.16 4.80 5.70
C PHE A 224 -1.00 4.95 4.71
N ILE A 225 -0.87 5.83 3.72
CA ILE A 225 -1.80 5.99 2.59
C ILE A 225 -1.07 5.95 1.26
N SER A 226 -1.75 5.59 0.18
CA SER A 226 -1.19 5.55 -1.17
C SER A 226 -2.19 6.08 -2.22
N PRO A 227 -2.40 7.39 -2.26
CA PRO A 227 -3.26 8.03 -3.25
C PRO A 227 -2.56 8.14 -4.60
N TRP A 228 -3.34 8.33 -5.67
CA TRP A 228 -2.76 8.62 -6.98
C TRP A 228 -2.59 10.11 -7.25
N ILE A 229 -1.64 10.42 -8.12
CA ILE A 229 -1.46 11.76 -8.68
C ILE A 229 -2.35 11.86 -9.92
N ASP A 230 -3.21 12.88 -9.98
CA ASP A 230 -3.92 13.25 -11.21
C ASP A 230 -2.96 13.95 -12.18
N GLY A 231 -2.87 13.45 -13.40
CA GLY A 231 -2.05 13.98 -14.47
C GLY A 231 -2.71 13.78 -15.83
N LYS A 232 -1.94 13.81 -16.91
CA LYS A 232 -2.47 13.69 -18.28
C LYS A 232 -3.30 12.44 -18.54
N LYS A 233 -3.02 11.35 -17.81
CA LYS A 233 -3.73 10.07 -17.93
C LYS A 233 -4.98 9.98 -17.06
N ALA A 234 -5.15 10.86 -16.07
CA ALA A 234 -6.28 10.82 -15.13
C ALA A 234 -7.64 11.11 -15.79
N VAL A 235 -7.63 11.75 -16.94
CA VAL A 235 -8.83 12.14 -17.72
C VAL A 235 -9.71 10.95 -18.14
N MET A 236 -9.23 9.73 -17.98
CA MET A 236 -9.92 8.55 -18.50
C MET A 236 -10.87 7.86 -17.52
N GLY A 237 -11.07 8.36 -16.29
CA GLY A 237 -11.94 7.47 -15.56
C GLY A 237 -12.60 7.88 -14.26
N THR A 238 -12.03 8.63 -13.36
CA THR A 238 -12.59 8.71 -12.01
C THR A 238 -12.64 10.10 -11.41
N GLY A 239 -11.93 11.04 -11.99
CA GLY A 239 -11.89 12.42 -11.51
C GLY A 239 -12.94 13.30 -12.15
N LYS A 240 -13.49 14.25 -11.39
CA LYS A 240 -14.30 15.35 -11.91
C LYS A 240 -13.45 16.49 -12.49
N LEU A 241 -12.14 16.27 -12.56
CA LEU A 241 -11.18 17.26 -13.03
C LEU A 241 -11.23 17.41 -14.55
N THR A 242 -11.18 18.63 -15.03
CA THR A 242 -10.85 18.92 -16.43
C THR A 242 -9.40 18.52 -16.68
N ARG A 243 -9.01 18.45 -17.95
CA ARG A 243 -7.63 18.14 -18.33
C ARG A 243 -6.65 19.20 -17.78
N GLU A 244 -7.04 20.45 -17.86
CA GLU A 244 -6.25 21.58 -17.38
C GLU A 244 -6.01 21.50 -15.86
N GLU A 245 -7.05 21.17 -15.10
CA GLU A 245 -6.95 20.96 -13.65
C GLU A 245 -6.08 19.74 -13.30
N SER A 246 -6.23 18.64 -14.04
CA SER A 246 -5.45 17.41 -13.80
C SER A 246 -3.94 17.64 -13.93
N ILE A 247 -3.51 18.42 -14.93
CA ILE A 247 -2.09 18.69 -15.18
C ILE A 247 -1.53 19.89 -14.41
N SER A 248 -2.35 20.57 -13.62
CA SER A 248 -1.93 21.75 -12.84
C SER A 248 -1.18 21.32 -11.57
N VAL A 249 0.14 21.48 -11.60
CA VAL A 249 1.01 21.22 -10.44
C VAL A 249 0.67 22.14 -9.27
N GLN A 250 0.31 23.39 -9.52
CA GLN A 250 -0.05 24.36 -8.48
C GLN A 250 -1.35 23.98 -7.75
N GLU A 251 -2.34 23.47 -8.48
CA GLU A 251 -3.57 22.97 -7.87
C GLU A 251 -3.34 21.68 -7.12
N HIS A 252 -2.52 20.77 -7.64
CA HIS A 252 -2.09 19.58 -6.95
C HIS A 252 -1.43 19.91 -5.60
N GLU A 253 -0.45 20.84 -5.62
CA GLU A 253 0.24 21.30 -4.42
C GLU A 253 -0.74 21.90 -3.39
N ARG A 254 -1.63 22.78 -3.83
CA ARG A 254 -2.63 23.41 -2.95
C ARG A 254 -3.56 22.39 -2.30
N ASP A 255 -4.12 21.49 -3.11
CA ASP A 255 -5.14 20.53 -2.64
C ASP A 255 -4.52 19.49 -1.70
N TRP A 256 -3.31 19.02 -2.00
CA TRP A 256 -2.59 18.09 -1.10
C TRP A 256 -2.08 18.76 0.18
N ASN A 257 -1.77 20.06 0.15
CA ASN A 257 -1.50 20.80 1.38
C ASN A 257 -2.69 20.79 2.32
N GLU A 258 -3.89 21.08 1.81
CA GLU A 258 -5.12 21.05 2.62
C GLU A 258 -5.37 19.67 3.19
N ILE A 259 -5.23 18.62 2.38
CA ILE A 259 -5.40 17.22 2.85
C ILE A 259 -4.39 16.90 3.94
N PHE A 260 -3.10 17.19 3.73
CA PHE A 260 -2.05 16.92 4.72
C PHE A 260 -2.22 17.70 6.01
N ASP A 261 -2.68 18.96 5.93
CA ASP A 261 -3.02 19.73 7.13
C ASP A 261 -4.10 19.05 7.98
N GLY A 262 -5.05 18.39 7.34
CA GLY A 262 -6.13 17.69 8.02
C GLY A 262 -5.78 16.31 8.57
N ILE A 263 -4.66 15.69 8.16
CA ILE A 263 -4.37 14.28 8.50
C ILE A 263 -2.96 14.04 9.09
N HIS A 264 -2.09 15.04 9.15
CA HIS A 264 -0.67 14.87 9.53
C HIS A 264 -0.43 14.31 10.94
N ASP A 265 -1.39 14.43 11.83
CA ASP A 265 -1.34 13.91 13.20
C ASP A 265 -1.72 12.42 13.29
N VAL A 266 -2.41 11.91 12.28
CA VAL A 266 -2.94 10.54 12.26
C VAL A 266 -2.41 9.69 11.11
N VAL A 267 -1.76 10.27 10.11
CA VAL A 267 -1.11 9.56 9.00
C VAL A 267 0.40 9.85 9.01
N ASP A 268 1.23 8.82 9.04
CA ASP A 268 2.69 8.97 9.18
C ASP A 268 3.44 8.96 7.84
N ALA A 269 2.87 8.35 6.81
CA ALA A 269 3.49 8.26 5.50
C ALA A 269 2.46 8.27 4.37
N CYS A 270 2.87 8.85 3.23
CA CYS A 270 2.12 8.85 1.99
C CYS A 270 3.04 8.40 0.84
N ALA A 271 2.61 7.41 0.07
CA ALA A 271 3.29 6.98 -1.15
C ALA A 271 2.36 7.24 -2.34
N PHE A 272 2.64 8.27 -3.09
CA PHE A 272 1.87 8.58 -4.27
C PHE A 272 2.06 7.55 -5.38
N GLN A 273 0.94 7.21 -6.04
CA GLN A 273 0.93 6.36 -7.22
C GLN A 273 1.06 7.23 -8.48
N ASP A 274 1.98 6.84 -9.37
CA ASP A 274 2.31 7.58 -10.60
C ASP A 274 1.58 7.05 -11.85
N GLY A 275 0.64 6.13 -11.69
CA GLY A 275 -0.04 5.47 -12.81
C GLY A 275 -0.82 6.42 -13.74
N HIS A 276 -1.21 7.58 -13.28
CA HIS A 276 -2.01 8.56 -14.02
C HIS A 276 -1.20 9.74 -14.58
N ILE A 277 0.11 9.74 -14.41
CA ILE A 277 1.01 10.78 -14.96
C ILE A 277 1.88 10.22 -16.08
N ASP A 278 2.31 11.09 -16.98
CA ASP A 278 3.30 10.77 -18.01
C ASP A 278 4.72 11.07 -17.51
N TYR A 279 5.71 10.48 -18.16
CA TYR A 279 7.12 10.64 -17.80
C TYR A 279 7.60 12.10 -17.75
N ASP A 280 7.06 12.94 -18.63
CA ASP A 280 7.40 14.36 -18.70
C ASP A 280 6.74 15.21 -17.61
N GLU A 281 5.81 14.66 -16.84
CA GLU A 281 5.15 15.30 -15.71
C GLU A 281 5.81 14.98 -14.37
N LEU A 282 6.47 13.81 -14.25
CA LEU A 282 7.00 13.27 -12.99
C LEU A 282 7.82 14.28 -12.20
N ASP A 283 8.82 14.88 -12.85
CA ASP A 283 9.73 15.83 -12.17
C ASP A 283 9.00 17.05 -11.60
N ALA A 284 7.95 17.51 -12.29
CA ALA A 284 7.19 18.69 -11.86
C ALA A 284 6.34 18.38 -10.62
N PHE A 285 5.61 17.25 -10.63
CA PHE A 285 4.76 16.84 -9.51
C PHE A 285 5.60 16.48 -8.27
N PHE A 286 6.68 15.72 -8.43
CA PHE A 286 7.57 15.40 -7.30
C PHE A 286 8.34 16.60 -6.76
N SER A 287 8.69 17.56 -7.62
CA SER A 287 9.31 18.80 -7.16
C SER A 287 8.36 19.67 -6.36
N ALA A 288 7.07 19.70 -6.70
CA ALA A 288 6.05 20.40 -5.92
C ALA A 288 5.93 19.78 -4.51
N GLU A 289 5.88 18.46 -4.40
CA GLU A 289 5.86 17.76 -3.13
C GLU A 289 7.12 18.03 -2.29
N PHE A 290 8.28 18.13 -2.93
CA PHE A 290 9.52 18.50 -2.25
C PHE A 290 9.51 19.96 -1.76
N ASN A 291 8.98 20.89 -2.54
CA ASN A 291 8.88 22.31 -2.17
C ASN A 291 7.91 22.53 -1.00
N LEU A 292 6.82 21.77 -0.93
CA LEU A 292 5.91 21.71 0.22
C LEU A 292 6.66 21.41 1.53
N GLN A 293 7.66 20.56 1.47
CA GLN A 293 8.50 20.21 2.63
C GLN A 293 9.49 21.30 2.99
N MET A 294 10.01 22.05 2.01
CA MET A 294 11.03 23.07 2.22
C MET A 294 10.46 24.38 2.74
N GLN A 295 9.26 24.77 2.33
CA GLN A 295 8.60 26.00 2.82
C GLN A 295 8.28 25.95 4.31
N GLN A 296 7.99 24.76 4.83
CA GLN A 296 7.69 24.54 6.25
C GLN A 296 8.94 24.40 7.14
N ASN A 297 10.14 24.46 6.55
CA ASN A 297 11.40 24.49 7.30
C ASN A 297 11.86 25.94 7.63
N SER A 298 11.13 26.96 7.16
CA SER A 298 11.49 28.37 7.30
C SER A 298 10.63 29.14 8.31
N ASP A 299 9.61 28.54 8.88
CA ASP A 299 8.80 29.04 9.99
C ASP A 299 9.11 28.26 11.28
#